data_5280d89ce0c20b98e51a95d607d7b228
#
_entry.id   5280d89ce0c20b98e51a95d607d7b228
#
_cell.length_a   1.000
_cell.length_b   1.000
_cell.length_c   1.000
_cell.angle_alpha   90.00
_cell.angle_beta   90.00
_cell.angle_gamma   90.00
#
_symmetry.space_group_name_H-M   'P 1'
#
loop_
_entity.id
_entity.type
_entity.pdbx_description
1 polymer ?
#
loop_
_entity_poly.entity_id
_entity_poly.type
_entity_poly.pdbx_seq_one_letter_code
_entity_poly.pdbx_strand_id
1 'polypeptide(L)'
;QAAYVIEVDQYPQHEKEFALLRDRRIGTSSGDEKWRAGLELGNAAAQKILEDRDGDGWDTEAEYHWHPMAPGVYAEFNEHSGTPEGFVFGAGWGKARGFALESADQFRSPPPPGIESDEYAEAFDEVRKLGRFQSLSRTPDQTHLALWWKDFAENSHNRLARDLIAKEELDLA
;
A
#
# COMPACT_ATOMS: atom_id res chain seq x y z
N GLN A 1 -8.36 16.67 11.20
CA GLN A 1 -8.42 16.23 12.60
C GLN A 1 -8.38 14.70 12.74
N ALA A 2 -9.15 13.94 11.97
CA ALA A 2 -9.14 12.48 12.07
C ALA A 2 -7.75 11.89 11.88
N ALA A 3 -7.04 12.29 10.82
CA ALA A 3 -5.66 11.84 10.57
C ALA A 3 -4.74 12.12 11.77
N TYR A 4 -4.82 13.32 12.34
CA TYR A 4 -4.04 13.66 13.53
C TYR A 4 -4.28 12.69 14.70
N VAL A 5 -5.54 12.36 14.99
CA VAL A 5 -5.86 11.43 16.09
C VAL A 5 -5.28 10.05 15.83
N ILE A 6 -5.41 9.53 14.62
CA ILE A 6 -4.88 8.22 14.24
C ILE A 6 -3.35 8.22 14.26
N GLU A 7 -2.71 9.26 13.73
CA GLU A 7 -1.25 9.39 13.71
C GLU A 7 -0.67 9.44 15.12
N VAL A 8 -1.33 10.17 16.04
CA VAL A 8 -0.90 10.25 17.46
C VAL A 8 -1.09 8.92 18.18
N ASP A 9 -2.17 8.20 17.90
CA ASP A 9 -2.40 6.87 18.45
C ASP A 9 -1.29 5.88 18.03
N GLN A 10 -0.93 5.88 16.75
CA GLN A 10 0.08 4.98 16.19
C GLN A 10 1.52 5.41 16.51
N TYR A 11 1.77 6.70 16.61
CA TYR A 11 3.12 7.28 16.79
C TYR A 11 3.12 8.39 17.85
N PRO A 12 2.81 8.09 19.12
CA PRO A 12 2.64 9.10 20.18
C PRO A 12 3.89 9.95 20.42
N GLN A 13 5.08 9.44 20.09
CA GLN A 13 6.33 10.17 20.20
C GLN A 13 6.43 11.38 19.26
N HIS A 14 5.61 11.43 18.19
CA HIS A 14 5.57 12.50 17.19
C HIS A 14 4.37 13.45 17.33
N GLU A 15 3.64 13.39 18.44
CA GLU A 15 2.43 14.21 18.67
C GLU A 15 2.63 15.69 18.36
N LYS A 16 3.77 16.28 18.80
CA LYS A 16 4.06 17.70 18.57
C LYS A 16 4.19 18.07 17.09
N GLU A 17 4.79 17.19 16.32
CA GLU A 17 4.98 17.37 14.87
C GLU A 17 3.63 17.27 14.15
N PHE A 18 2.83 16.30 14.51
CA PHE A 18 1.48 16.11 13.96
C PHE A 18 0.55 17.28 14.34
N ALA A 19 0.65 17.81 15.56
CA ALA A 19 -0.10 18.99 15.98
C ALA A 19 0.26 20.21 15.12
N LEU A 20 1.54 20.44 14.86
CA LEU A 20 1.99 21.54 13.99
C LEU A 20 1.49 21.39 12.54
N LEU A 21 1.50 20.17 12.02
CA LEU A 21 0.97 19.89 10.68
C LEU A 21 -0.55 20.13 10.61
N ARG A 22 -1.29 19.63 11.59
CA ARG A 22 -2.73 19.89 11.73
C ARG A 22 -3.02 21.39 11.75
N ASP A 23 -2.38 22.14 12.66
CA ASP A 23 -2.66 23.55 12.85
C ASP A 23 -2.32 24.40 11.61
N ARG A 24 -1.29 24.02 10.86
CA ARG A 24 -0.98 24.63 9.57
C ARG A 24 -2.05 24.37 8.51
N ARG A 25 -2.73 23.22 8.57
CA ARG A 25 -3.71 22.80 7.56
C ARG A 25 -5.10 23.34 7.84
N ILE A 26 -5.54 23.26 9.08
CA ILE A 26 -6.92 23.61 9.45
C ILE A 26 -7.03 24.96 10.18
N GLY A 27 -5.89 25.60 10.50
CA GLY A 27 -5.85 26.85 11.24
C GLY A 27 -6.21 26.69 12.72
N THR A 28 -6.25 27.81 13.42
CA THR A 28 -6.51 27.89 14.88
C THR A 28 -7.75 28.73 15.17
N SER A 29 -8.82 28.62 14.42
CA SER A 29 -10.02 29.43 14.56
C SER A 29 -10.90 28.99 15.73
N SER A 30 -10.50 29.28 16.95
CA SER A 30 -11.14 28.81 18.17
C SER A 30 -12.56 29.40 18.45
N GLY A 31 -13.01 30.36 17.65
CA GLY A 31 -14.33 31.02 17.82
C GLY A 31 -15.41 30.54 16.85
N ASP A 32 -15.04 29.80 15.81
CA ASP A 32 -15.95 29.36 14.76
C ASP A 32 -16.65 28.04 15.16
N GLU A 33 -17.98 28.08 15.19
CA GLU A 33 -18.81 26.90 15.50
C GLU A 33 -18.62 25.77 14.46
N LYS A 34 -18.53 26.11 13.18
CA LYS A 34 -18.30 25.13 12.11
C LYS A 34 -16.93 24.46 12.26
N TRP A 35 -15.92 25.25 12.63
CA TRP A 35 -14.59 24.71 12.86
C TRP A 35 -14.59 23.71 14.03
N ARG A 36 -15.28 24.05 15.14
CA ARG A 36 -15.42 23.14 16.29
C ARG A 36 -16.18 21.87 15.93
N ALA A 37 -17.30 22.00 15.24
CA ALA A 37 -18.06 20.84 14.75
C ALA A 37 -17.22 19.94 13.83
N GLY A 38 -16.39 20.53 12.97
CA GLY A 38 -15.44 19.78 12.14
C GLY A 38 -14.39 19.01 12.93
N LEU A 39 -13.88 19.60 14.01
CA LEU A 39 -12.95 18.89 14.92
C LEU A 39 -13.65 17.73 15.65
N GLU A 40 -14.84 17.94 16.16
CA GLU A 40 -15.63 16.93 16.86
C GLU A 40 -15.96 15.75 15.92
N LEU A 41 -16.40 16.04 14.71
CA LEU A 41 -16.66 15.03 13.69
C LEU A 41 -15.38 14.24 13.36
N GLY A 42 -14.27 14.94 13.17
CA GLY A 42 -12.98 14.30 12.90
C GLY A 42 -12.50 13.41 14.04
N ASN A 43 -12.69 13.84 15.28
CA ASN A 43 -12.41 13.02 16.46
C ASN A 43 -13.30 11.76 16.51
N ALA A 44 -14.61 11.92 16.32
CA ALA A 44 -15.55 10.81 16.35
C ALA A 44 -15.25 9.78 15.25
N ALA A 45 -14.93 10.25 14.04
CA ALA A 45 -14.56 9.39 12.93
C ALA A 45 -13.26 8.59 13.23
N ALA A 46 -12.24 9.25 13.79
CA ALA A 46 -10.99 8.59 14.16
C ALA A 46 -11.22 7.54 15.25
N GLN A 47 -11.92 7.91 16.31
CA GLN A 47 -12.26 7.00 17.40
C GLN A 47 -13.00 5.76 16.88
N LYS A 48 -13.98 5.96 16.01
CA LYS A 48 -14.75 4.86 15.43
C LYS A 48 -13.89 3.89 14.62
N ILE A 49 -12.93 4.42 13.85
CA ILE A 49 -11.99 3.58 13.08
C ILE A 49 -11.03 2.84 14.01
N LEU A 50 -10.48 3.51 15.03
CA LEU A 50 -9.58 2.87 15.99
C LEU A 50 -10.29 1.74 16.74
N GLU A 51 -11.52 1.97 17.22
CA GLU A 51 -12.35 0.93 17.85
C GLU A 51 -12.64 -0.24 16.89
N ASP A 52 -12.98 0.07 15.63
CA ASP A 52 -13.29 -0.96 14.64
C ASP A 52 -12.06 -1.79 14.26
N ARG A 53 -10.88 -1.17 14.29
CA ARG A 53 -9.62 -1.83 13.93
C ARG A 53 -8.88 -2.45 15.12
N ASP A 54 -9.36 -2.28 16.33
CA ASP A 54 -8.79 -2.93 17.49
C ASP A 54 -8.85 -4.46 17.34
N GLY A 55 -7.70 -5.11 17.53
CA GLY A 55 -7.57 -6.56 17.39
C GLY A 55 -7.92 -7.12 16.01
N ASP A 56 -7.78 -6.34 14.94
CA ASP A 56 -8.12 -6.75 13.59
C ASP A 56 -7.12 -7.72 12.93
N GLY A 57 -6.00 -7.98 13.59
CA GLY A 57 -4.98 -8.93 13.16
C GLY A 57 -3.95 -8.38 12.17
N TRP A 58 -3.90 -7.05 11.93
CA TRP A 58 -2.93 -6.44 11.03
C TRP A 58 -1.47 -6.66 11.47
N ASP A 59 -1.26 -6.75 12.78
CA ASP A 59 0.03 -6.99 13.46
C ASP A 59 0.30 -8.47 13.76
N THR A 60 -0.53 -9.38 13.21
CA THR A 60 -0.36 -10.80 13.42
C THR A 60 0.99 -11.25 12.87
N GLU A 61 1.85 -11.72 13.75
CA GLU A 61 3.08 -12.37 13.34
C GLU A 61 2.76 -13.71 12.64
N ALA A 62 3.40 -13.92 11.50
CA ALA A 62 3.36 -15.19 10.79
C ALA A 62 4.76 -15.54 10.34
N GLU A 63 5.20 -16.71 10.72
CA GLU A 63 6.45 -17.26 10.24
C GLU A 63 6.27 -17.72 8.80
N TYR A 64 7.17 -17.27 7.91
CA TYR A 64 7.25 -17.76 6.54
C TYR A 64 8.34 -18.80 6.44
N HIS A 65 7.96 -20.01 6.08
CA HIS A 65 8.91 -21.09 5.87
C HIS A 65 9.44 -21.08 4.44
N TRP A 66 10.72 -20.81 4.30
CA TRP A 66 11.40 -20.86 3.01
C TRP A 66 11.50 -22.29 2.48
N HIS A 67 11.15 -22.43 1.22
CA HIS A 67 11.30 -23.70 0.50
C HIS A 67 12.63 -23.74 -0.26
N PRO A 68 13.22 -24.92 -0.47
CA PRO A 68 14.38 -25.07 -1.34
C PRO A 68 14.11 -24.49 -2.73
N MET A 69 15.10 -23.85 -3.31
CA MET A 69 14.97 -23.25 -4.63
C MET A 69 14.66 -24.33 -5.68
N ALA A 70 13.55 -24.16 -6.37
CA ALA A 70 13.11 -25.04 -7.45
C ALA A 70 12.25 -24.24 -8.45
N PRO A 71 12.10 -24.71 -9.69
CA PRO A 71 11.19 -24.09 -10.64
C PRO A 71 9.77 -23.98 -10.07
N GLY A 72 9.14 -22.81 -10.21
CA GLY A 72 7.80 -22.54 -9.69
C GLY A 72 7.69 -22.31 -8.18
N VAL A 73 8.80 -22.32 -7.46
CA VAL A 73 8.85 -22.06 -6.02
C VAL A 73 9.37 -20.65 -5.77
N TYR A 74 8.64 -19.88 -4.95
CA TYR A 74 9.18 -18.64 -4.39
C TYR A 74 10.23 -19.00 -3.36
N ALA A 75 11.48 -18.83 -3.75
CA ALA A 75 12.62 -19.25 -2.97
C ALA A 75 13.38 -18.04 -2.43
N GLU A 76 14.32 -18.32 -1.56
CA GLU A 76 15.26 -17.36 -1.01
C GLU A 76 15.93 -16.52 -2.11
N PHE A 77 15.81 -15.20 -1.99
CA PHE A 77 16.64 -14.29 -2.79
C PHE A 77 18.04 -14.29 -2.22
N ASN A 78 18.95 -14.76 -3.02
CA ASN A 78 20.36 -14.73 -2.66
C ASN A 78 20.96 -13.31 -2.82
N GLU A 79 22.20 -13.22 -3.03
CA GLU A 79 23.14 -12.09 -3.09
C GLU A 79 22.62 -10.76 -3.67
N HIS A 80 21.55 -10.75 -4.47
CA HIS A 80 21.04 -9.55 -5.14
C HIS A 80 20.03 -8.76 -4.32
N SER A 81 19.39 -9.37 -3.32
CA SER A 81 18.39 -8.71 -2.47
C SER A 81 19.01 -7.99 -1.27
N GLY A 82 20.26 -8.28 -0.96
CA GLY A 82 20.94 -7.77 0.24
C GLY A 82 20.42 -8.39 1.54
N THR A 83 19.51 -9.36 1.46
CA THR A 83 18.99 -10.11 2.61
C THR A 83 19.33 -11.59 2.46
N PRO A 84 19.94 -12.22 3.48
CA PRO A 84 20.36 -13.63 3.41
C PRO A 84 19.18 -14.62 3.31
N GLU A 85 17.98 -14.21 3.67
CA GLU A 85 16.79 -15.06 3.78
C GLU A 85 15.67 -14.67 2.83
N GLY A 86 15.95 -13.79 1.85
CA GLY A 86 14.94 -13.27 0.94
C GLY A 86 14.02 -12.24 1.61
N PHE A 87 12.90 -11.93 0.96
CA PHE A 87 11.99 -10.90 1.44
C PHE A 87 10.53 -11.35 1.32
N VAL A 88 9.87 -11.49 2.46
CA VAL A 88 8.42 -11.64 2.55
C VAL A 88 7.88 -10.54 3.46
N PHE A 89 7.15 -9.60 2.86
CA PHE A 89 6.56 -8.51 3.59
C PHE A 89 5.14 -8.86 4.03
N GLY A 90 4.86 -8.68 5.33
CA GLY A 90 3.52 -8.83 5.86
C GLY A 90 2.94 -10.24 5.72
N ALA A 91 3.72 -11.29 5.99
CA ALA A 91 3.25 -12.67 5.90
C ALA A 91 1.96 -12.95 6.72
N GLY A 92 1.75 -12.19 7.82
CA GLY A 92 0.56 -12.26 8.65
C GLY A 92 -0.66 -11.50 8.12
N TRP A 93 -0.50 -10.59 7.15
CA TRP A 93 -1.57 -9.70 6.69
C TRP A 93 -2.77 -10.41 6.08
N GLY A 94 -2.60 -11.62 5.58
CA GLY A 94 -3.72 -12.45 5.13
C GLY A 94 -4.72 -12.82 6.24
N LYS A 95 -4.36 -12.60 7.50
CA LYS A 95 -5.23 -12.81 8.68
C LYS A 95 -5.92 -11.53 9.16
N ALA A 96 -5.48 -10.37 8.65
CA ALA A 96 -6.09 -9.10 9.01
C ALA A 96 -7.53 -9.01 8.48
N ARG A 97 -8.42 -8.47 9.31
CA ARG A 97 -9.81 -8.21 8.91
C ARG A 97 -9.84 -7.09 7.87
N GLY A 98 -10.41 -7.36 6.70
CA GLY A 98 -10.58 -6.37 5.64
C GLY A 98 -11.50 -5.21 6.05
N PHE A 99 -11.37 -4.05 5.39
CA PHE A 99 -12.29 -2.92 5.62
C PHE A 99 -13.65 -3.15 4.98
N ALA A 100 -13.68 -3.77 3.80
CA ALA A 100 -14.91 -4.00 3.02
C ALA A 100 -15.04 -5.43 2.51
N LEU A 101 -14.02 -6.26 2.71
CA LEU A 101 -14.05 -7.67 2.31
C LEU A 101 -14.64 -8.52 3.44
N GLU A 102 -15.42 -9.51 3.08
CA GLU A 102 -15.92 -10.53 4.01
C GLU A 102 -14.82 -11.48 4.48
N SER A 103 -13.87 -11.78 3.59
CA SER A 103 -12.66 -12.55 3.90
C SER A 103 -11.47 -12.09 3.05
N ALA A 104 -10.26 -12.32 3.52
CA ALA A 104 -9.03 -11.92 2.82
C ALA A 104 -8.84 -12.64 1.47
N ASP A 105 -9.52 -13.74 1.25
CA ASP A 105 -9.46 -14.55 0.03
C ASP A 105 -10.70 -14.43 -0.87
N GLN A 106 -11.66 -13.52 -0.55
CA GLN A 106 -12.91 -13.35 -1.28
C GLN A 106 -12.73 -13.19 -2.79
N PHE A 107 -11.69 -12.50 -3.23
CA PHE A 107 -11.37 -12.27 -4.64
C PHE A 107 -10.01 -12.83 -5.01
N ARG A 108 -9.61 -13.91 -4.37
CA ARG A 108 -8.33 -14.55 -4.67
C ARG A 108 -8.29 -15.04 -6.10
N SER A 109 -7.24 -14.70 -6.81
CA SER A 109 -6.97 -15.25 -8.15
C SER A 109 -6.80 -16.77 -8.09
N PRO A 110 -7.05 -17.47 -9.20
CA PRO A 110 -6.63 -18.87 -9.33
C PRO A 110 -5.12 -19.02 -9.05
N PRO A 111 -4.67 -20.22 -8.66
CA PRO A 111 -3.25 -20.48 -8.51
C PRO A 111 -2.50 -20.24 -9.83
N PRO A 112 -1.19 -19.95 -9.77
CA PRO A 112 -0.36 -19.89 -10.97
C PRO A 112 -0.48 -21.16 -11.82
N PRO A 113 -0.33 -21.05 -13.15
CA PRO A 113 -0.34 -22.24 -14.01
C PRO A 113 0.78 -23.20 -13.64
N GLY A 114 0.54 -24.48 -13.83
CA GLY A 114 1.57 -25.52 -13.61
C GLY A 114 2.80 -25.29 -14.49
N ILE A 115 4.00 -25.52 -13.97
CA ILE A 115 5.27 -25.23 -14.66
C ILE A 115 5.45 -26.01 -15.98
N GLU A 116 4.71 -27.10 -16.17
CA GLU A 116 4.74 -27.93 -17.37
C GLU A 116 3.57 -27.60 -18.32
N SER A 117 2.76 -26.60 -18.01
CA SER A 117 1.61 -26.24 -18.86
C SER A 117 2.00 -25.27 -19.98
N ASP A 118 1.19 -25.27 -21.03
CA ASP A 118 1.35 -24.31 -22.14
C ASP A 118 1.14 -22.87 -21.66
N GLU A 119 0.22 -22.64 -20.75
CA GLU A 119 -0.05 -21.31 -20.16
C GLU A 119 1.18 -20.79 -19.41
N TYR A 120 1.91 -21.66 -18.69
CA TYR A 120 3.15 -21.25 -18.03
C TYR A 120 4.23 -20.91 -19.06
N ALA A 121 4.36 -21.71 -20.12
CA ALA A 121 5.32 -21.49 -21.18
C ALA A 121 5.07 -20.15 -21.90
N GLU A 122 3.81 -19.81 -22.17
CA GLU A 122 3.42 -18.52 -22.76
C GLU A 122 3.76 -17.36 -21.83
N ALA A 123 3.38 -17.43 -20.55
CA ALA A 123 3.67 -16.40 -19.55
C ALA A 123 5.19 -16.22 -19.35
N PHE A 124 5.93 -17.31 -19.30
CA PHE A 124 7.40 -17.26 -19.20
C PHE A 124 8.03 -16.60 -20.44
N ASP A 125 7.56 -16.93 -21.63
CA ASP A 125 8.09 -16.38 -22.88
C ASP A 125 7.75 -14.88 -23.01
N GLU A 126 6.58 -14.45 -22.55
CA GLU A 126 6.22 -13.03 -22.46
C GLU A 126 7.19 -12.28 -21.54
N VAL A 127 7.41 -12.74 -20.31
CA VAL A 127 8.36 -12.15 -19.38
C VAL A 127 9.77 -12.14 -19.95
N ARG A 128 10.19 -13.24 -20.57
CA ARG A 128 11.50 -13.35 -21.22
C ARG A 128 11.69 -12.33 -22.35
N LYS A 129 10.66 -12.07 -23.14
CA LYS A 129 10.71 -11.14 -24.28
C LYS A 129 10.58 -9.68 -23.83
N LEU A 130 9.60 -9.38 -22.98
CA LEU A 130 9.24 -8.02 -22.61
C LEU A 130 9.93 -7.54 -21.33
N GLY A 131 10.17 -8.43 -20.36
CA GLY A 131 10.72 -8.07 -19.05
C GLY A 131 12.24 -7.86 -19.00
N ARG A 132 12.98 -8.35 -19.99
CA ARG A 132 14.45 -8.23 -20.02
C ARG A 132 14.91 -6.77 -20.12
N PHE A 133 16.09 -6.45 -19.55
CA PHE A 133 16.64 -5.10 -19.55
C PHE A 133 16.74 -4.52 -20.97
N GLN A 134 17.40 -5.24 -21.87
CA GLN A 134 17.46 -4.88 -23.30
C GLN A 134 16.50 -5.77 -24.07
N SER A 135 15.33 -5.25 -24.39
CA SER A 135 14.31 -5.95 -25.18
C SER A 135 14.23 -5.36 -26.57
N LEU A 136 14.22 -6.20 -27.59
CA LEU A 136 13.95 -5.83 -28.98
C LEU A 136 12.45 -5.95 -29.31
N SER A 137 11.67 -6.52 -28.42
CA SER A 137 10.22 -6.76 -28.60
C SER A 137 9.36 -5.74 -27.86
N ARG A 138 9.89 -5.13 -26.79
CA ARG A 138 9.18 -4.14 -25.97
C ARG A 138 9.12 -2.81 -26.67
N THR A 139 7.93 -2.22 -26.74
CA THR A 139 7.75 -0.88 -27.30
C THR A 139 8.25 0.22 -26.34
N PRO A 140 8.52 1.45 -26.84
CA PRO A 140 8.80 2.59 -25.97
C PRO A 140 7.71 2.82 -24.90
N ASP A 141 6.42 2.72 -25.26
CA ASP A 141 5.30 2.89 -24.32
C ASP A 141 5.32 1.85 -23.22
N GLN A 142 5.58 0.58 -23.55
CA GLN A 142 5.73 -0.47 -22.53
C GLN A 142 6.91 -0.20 -21.59
N THR A 143 7.98 0.40 -22.10
CA THR A 143 9.11 0.82 -21.27
C THR A 143 8.72 1.97 -20.35
N HIS A 144 8.02 2.98 -20.87
CA HIS A 144 7.53 4.10 -20.06
C HIS A 144 6.53 3.63 -18.99
N LEU A 145 5.63 2.71 -19.34
CA LEU A 145 4.70 2.10 -18.39
C LEU A 145 5.43 1.39 -17.25
N ALA A 146 6.45 0.60 -17.57
CA ALA A 146 7.26 -0.09 -16.55
C ALA A 146 8.01 0.90 -15.64
N LEU A 147 8.54 1.98 -16.20
CA LEU A 147 9.20 3.04 -15.42
C LEU A 147 8.23 3.80 -14.52
N TRP A 148 7.01 4.05 -15.00
CA TRP A 148 5.96 4.67 -14.19
C TRP A 148 5.61 3.81 -12.97
N TRP A 149 5.37 2.52 -13.18
CA TRP A 149 5.00 1.58 -12.12
C TRP A 149 6.17 1.14 -11.22
N LYS A 150 7.40 1.52 -11.58
CA LYS A 150 8.58 1.31 -10.72
C LYS A 150 8.59 2.26 -9.52
N ASP A 151 8.01 3.45 -9.65
CA ASP A 151 7.91 4.40 -8.54
C ASP A 151 6.93 3.87 -7.48
N PHE A 152 7.14 4.25 -6.23
CA PHE A 152 6.18 3.95 -5.17
C PHE A 152 4.84 4.61 -5.49
N ALA A 153 3.77 3.81 -5.48
CA ALA A 153 2.43 4.27 -5.82
C ALA A 153 1.99 5.46 -4.95
N GLU A 154 2.35 5.45 -3.69
CA GLU A 154 2.09 6.54 -2.75
C GLU A 154 2.67 7.87 -3.23
N ASN A 155 3.87 7.87 -3.79
CA ASN A 155 4.51 9.08 -4.28
C ASN A 155 3.89 9.56 -5.59
N SER A 156 3.78 8.68 -6.58
CA SER A 156 3.28 9.03 -7.91
C SER A 156 1.80 9.41 -7.88
N HIS A 157 0.95 8.63 -7.21
CA HIS A 157 -0.48 8.89 -7.12
C HIS A 157 -0.80 10.11 -6.24
N ASN A 158 -0.12 10.30 -5.11
CA ASN A 158 -0.30 11.49 -4.30
C ASN A 158 0.15 12.76 -5.01
N ARG A 159 1.23 12.70 -5.82
CA ARG A 159 1.63 13.82 -6.66
C ARG A 159 0.58 14.14 -7.70
N LEU A 160 0.12 13.13 -8.45
CA LEU A 160 -0.95 13.28 -9.43
C LEU A 160 -2.23 13.86 -8.81
N ALA A 161 -2.66 13.33 -7.67
CA ALA A 161 -3.85 13.82 -6.96
C ALA A 161 -3.69 15.31 -6.57
N ARG A 162 -2.54 15.70 -6.01
CA ARG A 162 -2.27 17.10 -5.65
C ARG A 162 -2.26 18.03 -6.87
N ASP A 163 -1.68 17.58 -7.98
CA ASP A 163 -1.61 18.35 -9.21
C ASP A 163 -3.02 18.54 -9.80
N LEU A 164 -3.87 17.49 -9.77
CA LEU A 164 -5.26 17.58 -10.19
C LEU A 164 -6.09 18.50 -9.29
N ILE A 165 -5.96 18.38 -7.98
CA ILE A 165 -6.64 19.27 -7.02
C ILE A 165 -6.28 20.73 -7.29
N ALA A 166 -4.99 21.03 -7.48
CA ALA A 166 -4.53 22.38 -7.75
C ALA A 166 -4.99 22.90 -9.11
N LYS A 167 -4.97 22.06 -10.15
CA LYS A 167 -5.36 22.42 -11.52
C LYS A 167 -6.85 22.67 -11.66
N GLU A 168 -7.66 21.81 -11.04
CA GLU A 168 -9.13 21.86 -11.15
C GLU A 168 -9.77 22.65 -9.98
N GLU A 169 -8.94 23.31 -9.15
CA GLU A 169 -9.37 24.10 -7.97
C GLU A 169 -10.35 23.34 -7.06
N LEU A 170 -10.11 22.03 -6.89
CA LEU A 170 -10.97 21.17 -6.09
C LEU A 170 -10.76 21.47 -4.59
N ASP A 171 -11.84 21.49 -3.85
CA ASP A 171 -11.83 21.54 -2.39
C ASP A 171 -12.41 20.25 -1.78
N LEU A 172 -12.50 20.19 -0.46
CA LEU A 172 -13.03 19.04 0.28
C LEU A 172 -14.55 19.08 0.48
N ALA A 173 -15.25 20.00 -0.19
CA ALA A 173 -16.68 20.16 -0.05
C ALA A 173 -17.47 19.17 -0.94
#